data_f496badbe53cfd6ef60f5568051ff534
#
_entry.id   f496badbe53cfd6ef60f5568051ff534
#
_cell.length_a   1.000
_cell.length_b   1.000
_cell.length_c   1.000
_cell.angle_alpha   90.00
_cell.angle_beta   90.00
_cell.angle_gamma   90.00
#
_symmetry.space_group_name_H-M   'P 1'
#
loop_
_entity.id
_entity.type
_entity.pdbx_description
1 polymer ?
#
loop_
_entity_poly.entity_id
_entity_poly.type
_entity_poly.pdbx_seq_one_letter_code
_entity_poly.pdbx_strand_id
1 'polypeptide(L)'
;MNNIRAFQGFSPTLGDNVFIDESAVVLGDVTLGDDSSVWPQAVIRGDMHRITVGSRTSIQDGAILHITHASQYNPDGWPLIIGNEVTIGHRAVLHGCTIGDHVLIGNGA
;
A
#
# COMPACT_ATOMS: atom_id res chain seq x y z
N MET A 1 2.91 17.37 -10.99
CA MET A 1 2.87 16.90 -9.59
C MET A 1 3.34 15.46 -9.52
N ASN A 2 4.29 15.17 -8.70
CA ASN A 2 4.85 13.84 -8.66
C ASN A 2 4.47 13.14 -7.35
N ASN A 3 3.29 12.57 -7.36
CA ASN A 3 2.75 11.85 -6.20
C ASN A 3 3.16 10.37 -6.17
N ILE A 4 3.83 9.90 -7.22
CA ILE A 4 4.37 8.54 -7.31
C ILE A 4 5.88 8.70 -7.38
N ARG A 5 6.59 8.33 -6.31
CA ARG A 5 8.00 8.71 -6.16
C ARG A 5 8.87 7.54 -5.73
N ALA A 6 10.13 7.59 -6.16
CA ALA A 6 11.17 6.71 -5.64
C ALA A 6 11.60 7.13 -4.24
N PHE A 7 12.06 6.16 -3.47
CA PHE A 7 12.72 6.40 -2.19
C PHE A 7 13.92 5.48 -2.06
N GLN A 8 15.09 6.06 -1.88
CA GLN A 8 16.37 5.33 -1.72
C GLN A 8 16.59 4.25 -2.80
N GLY A 9 16.31 4.60 -4.05
CA GLY A 9 16.55 3.73 -5.19
C GLY A 9 15.40 2.77 -5.52
N PHE A 10 14.35 2.71 -4.71
CA PHE A 10 13.16 1.91 -4.99
C PHE A 10 12.05 2.77 -5.54
N SER A 11 11.52 2.37 -6.68
CA SER A 11 10.39 3.07 -7.32
C SER A 11 9.16 2.18 -7.28
N PRO A 12 7.95 2.75 -7.16
CA PRO A 12 6.74 1.96 -7.26
C PRO A 12 6.63 1.23 -8.60
N THR A 13 6.15 0.00 -8.55
CA THR A 13 5.87 -0.84 -9.70
C THR A 13 4.37 -0.98 -9.83
N LEU A 14 3.84 -0.56 -10.98
CA LEU A 14 2.40 -0.56 -11.23
C LEU A 14 2.07 -1.61 -12.28
N GLY A 15 1.05 -2.43 -12.01
CA GLY A 15 0.48 -3.32 -13.00
C GLY A 15 -0.34 -2.56 -14.03
N ASP A 16 -1.15 -3.30 -14.81
CA ASP A 16 -1.98 -2.70 -15.84
C ASP A 16 -3.23 -2.07 -15.24
N ASN A 17 -3.63 -0.94 -15.81
CA ASN A 17 -4.89 -0.30 -15.47
C ASN A 17 -5.04 0.05 -13.99
N VAL A 18 -3.95 0.50 -13.37
CA VAL A 18 -3.97 0.94 -11.97
C VAL A 18 -4.37 2.40 -11.91
N PHE A 19 -5.36 2.72 -11.07
CA PHE A 19 -5.76 4.10 -10.83
C PHE A 19 -5.11 4.61 -9.55
N ILE A 20 -4.45 5.75 -9.63
CA ILE A 20 -3.91 6.45 -8.45
C ILE A 20 -4.36 7.89 -8.54
N ASP A 21 -5.18 8.32 -7.57
CA ASP A 21 -5.65 9.70 -7.53
C ASP A 21 -4.46 10.65 -7.33
N GLU A 22 -4.54 11.82 -7.94
CA GLU A 22 -3.44 12.79 -7.87
C GLU A 22 -3.13 13.27 -6.45
N SER A 23 -4.11 13.20 -5.54
CA SER A 23 -3.91 13.54 -4.13
C SER A 23 -3.39 12.39 -3.28
N ALA A 24 -3.35 11.17 -3.81
CA ALA A 24 -2.76 10.04 -3.13
C ALA A 24 -1.24 10.07 -3.30
N VAL A 25 -0.52 9.49 -2.35
CA VAL A 25 0.93 9.39 -2.41
C VAL A 25 1.34 7.92 -2.40
N VAL A 26 2.16 7.53 -3.39
CA VAL A 26 2.73 6.19 -3.47
C VAL A 26 4.25 6.36 -3.53
N LEU A 27 4.93 5.88 -2.51
CA LEU A 27 6.34 6.18 -2.29
C LEU A 27 7.14 4.91 -2.04
N GLY A 28 8.22 4.72 -2.78
CA GLY A 28 9.23 3.72 -2.48
C GLY A 28 8.95 2.35 -3.04
N ASP A 29 9.28 1.33 -2.25
CA ASP A 29 9.20 -0.08 -2.64
C ASP A 29 7.77 -0.59 -2.51
N VAL A 30 6.95 -0.22 -3.47
CA VAL A 30 5.51 -0.54 -3.52
C VAL A 30 5.21 -1.22 -4.85
N THR A 31 4.48 -2.32 -4.81
CA THR A 31 3.96 -2.98 -6.00
C THR A 31 2.44 -3.00 -5.93
N LEU A 32 1.79 -2.47 -6.97
CA LEU A 32 0.33 -2.48 -7.10
C LEU A 32 -0.06 -3.38 -8.26
N GLY A 33 -0.90 -4.37 -7.98
CA GLY A 33 -1.35 -5.33 -8.99
C GLY A 33 -2.38 -4.73 -9.95
N ASP A 34 -2.69 -5.49 -10.99
CA ASP A 34 -3.58 -5.05 -12.07
C ASP A 34 -4.96 -4.65 -11.55
N ASP A 35 -5.53 -3.62 -12.15
CA ASP A 35 -6.89 -3.16 -11.87
C ASP A 35 -7.11 -2.71 -10.41
N SER A 36 -6.06 -2.44 -9.68
CA SER A 36 -6.16 -1.90 -8.33
C SER A 36 -6.32 -0.39 -8.36
N SER A 37 -6.83 0.17 -7.27
CA SER A 37 -7.14 1.59 -7.22
C SER A 37 -6.74 2.21 -5.89
N VAL A 38 -6.20 3.41 -5.95
CA VAL A 38 -5.78 4.19 -4.79
C VAL A 38 -6.49 5.54 -4.83
N TRP A 39 -7.30 5.81 -3.84
CA TRP A 39 -8.26 6.89 -3.84
C TRP A 39 -7.73 8.15 -3.13
N PRO A 40 -8.46 9.26 -3.18
CA PRO A 40 -7.93 10.53 -2.69
C PRO A 40 -7.33 10.47 -1.29
N GLN A 41 -6.17 11.09 -1.12
CA GLN A 41 -5.49 11.26 0.16
C GLN A 41 -5.00 9.97 0.82
N ALA A 42 -5.04 8.84 0.11
CA ALA A 42 -4.42 7.62 0.60
C ALA A 42 -2.89 7.75 0.53
N VAL A 43 -2.20 7.12 1.46
CA VAL A 43 -0.74 7.14 1.52
C VAL A 43 -0.22 5.71 1.59
N ILE A 44 0.62 5.35 0.63
CA ILE A 44 1.28 4.04 0.60
C ILE A 44 2.79 4.31 0.63
N ARG A 45 3.40 4.03 1.76
CA ARG A 45 4.79 4.40 1.99
C ARG A 45 5.64 3.15 2.25
N GLY A 46 6.30 2.67 1.19
CA GLY A 46 7.23 1.53 1.23
C GLY A 46 8.66 2.01 1.41
N ASP A 47 8.92 2.70 2.51
CA ASP A 47 10.24 3.14 2.89
C ASP A 47 10.81 2.12 3.89
N MET A 48 12.03 1.71 3.77
CA MET A 48 12.68 0.78 4.70
C MET A 48 12.14 -0.66 4.67
N HIS A 49 11.09 -0.96 3.91
CA HIS A 49 10.58 -2.30 3.62
C HIS A 49 9.53 -2.22 2.51
N ARG A 50 9.10 -3.38 2.00
CA ARG A 50 8.22 -3.43 0.84
C ARG A 50 6.74 -3.49 1.21
N ILE A 51 5.92 -2.95 0.30
CA ILE A 51 4.47 -3.11 0.32
C ILE A 51 4.07 -3.78 -0.99
N THR A 52 3.34 -4.87 -0.91
CA THR A 52 2.80 -5.57 -2.09
C THR A 52 1.29 -5.58 -2.01
N VAL A 53 0.65 -5.07 -3.05
CA VAL A 53 -0.81 -5.05 -3.17
C VAL A 53 -1.20 -5.89 -4.38
N GLY A 54 -2.12 -6.81 -4.19
CA GLY A 54 -2.59 -7.68 -5.27
C GLY A 54 -3.45 -6.97 -6.28
N SER A 55 -4.09 -7.76 -7.12
CA SER A 55 -4.95 -7.27 -8.21
C SER A 55 -6.36 -6.97 -7.70
N ARG A 56 -7.03 -6.03 -8.36
CA ARG A 56 -8.44 -5.67 -8.09
C ARG A 56 -8.67 -5.33 -6.61
N THR A 57 -7.68 -4.69 -6.01
CA THR A 57 -7.74 -4.24 -4.62
C THR A 57 -7.97 -2.74 -4.58
N SER A 58 -8.89 -2.30 -3.74
CA SER A 58 -9.26 -0.90 -3.59
C SER A 58 -8.73 -0.34 -2.28
N ILE A 59 -7.90 0.68 -2.37
CA ILE A 59 -7.34 1.38 -1.20
C ILE A 59 -8.03 2.73 -1.14
N GLN A 60 -8.95 2.87 -0.20
CA GLN A 60 -9.90 3.96 -0.24
C GLN A 60 -9.39 5.22 0.45
N ASP A 61 -10.20 6.26 0.38
CA ASP A 61 -9.83 7.62 0.74
C ASP A 61 -9.21 7.71 2.13
N GLY A 62 -8.04 8.33 2.23
CA GLY A 62 -7.37 8.57 3.50
C GLY A 62 -6.74 7.37 4.17
N ALA A 63 -6.76 6.19 3.54
CA ALA A 63 -6.12 5.01 4.12
C ALA A 63 -4.61 5.18 4.17
N ILE A 64 -3.98 4.63 5.21
CA ILE A 64 -2.53 4.72 5.40
C ILE A 64 -1.96 3.32 5.41
N LEU A 65 -1.03 3.06 4.51
CA LEU A 65 -0.34 1.77 4.42
C LEU A 65 1.14 1.98 4.68
N HIS A 66 1.67 1.28 5.66
CA HIS A 66 3.07 1.39 6.04
C HIS A 66 3.63 0.03 6.44
N ILE A 67 4.92 0.00 6.67
CA ILE A 67 5.68 -1.21 6.99
C ILE A 67 6.27 -1.08 8.39
N THR A 68 6.84 -2.17 8.89
CA THR A 68 7.68 -2.13 10.07
C THR A 68 9.11 -2.41 9.65
N HIS A 69 10.01 -1.47 9.88
CA HIS A 69 11.41 -1.64 9.52
C HIS A 69 12.12 -2.61 10.44
N ALA A 70 13.24 -3.15 10.00
CA ALA A 70 14.07 -4.04 10.79
C ALA A 70 14.61 -3.32 12.03
N SER A 71 14.67 -4.02 13.15
CA SER A 71 15.19 -3.48 14.39
C SER A 71 15.78 -4.61 15.24
N GLN A 72 16.38 -4.26 16.37
CA GLN A 72 16.88 -5.29 17.29
C GLN A 72 15.77 -6.16 17.87
N TYR A 73 14.55 -5.66 17.94
CA TYR A 73 13.39 -6.41 18.45
C TYR A 73 12.74 -7.26 17.37
N ASN A 74 12.94 -6.90 16.12
CA ASN A 74 12.40 -7.61 14.98
C ASN A 74 13.38 -7.48 13.82
N PRO A 75 14.39 -8.37 13.76
CA PRO A 75 15.51 -8.19 12.81
C PRO A 75 15.12 -8.15 11.35
N ASP A 76 14.00 -8.81 10.97
CA ASP A 76 13.57 -8.85 9.58
C ASP A 76 12.53 -7.76 9.25
N GLY A 77 12.02 -7.07 10.25
CA GLY A 77 10.90 -6.17 10.07
C GLY A 77 9.64 -6.89 9.60
N TRP A 78 8.62 -6.13 9.24
CA TRP A 78 7.37 -6.67 8.68
C TRP A 78 7.02 -5.93 7.41
N PRO A 79 7.04 -6.59 6.24
CA PRO A 79 6.45 -6.00 5.04
C PRO A 79 4.94 -5.92 5.20
N LEU A 80 4.30 -5.14 4.36
CA LEU A 80 2.84 -5.13 4.26
C LEU A 80 2.47 -5.88 2.98
N ILE A 81 1.71 -6.95 3.11
CA ILE A 81 1.32 -7.79 1.99
C ILE A 81 -0.20 -7.87 1.96
N ILE A 82 -0.78 -7.39 0.88
CA ILE A 82 -2.23 -7.34 0.70
C ILE A 82 -2.57 -8.18 -0.54
N GLY A 83 -3.53 -9.08 -0.39
CA GLY A 83 -3.93 -9.99 -1.45
C GLY A 83 -4.78 -9.34 -2.53
N ASN A 84 -5.49 -10.20 -3.28
CA ASN A 84 -6.35 -9.80 -4.39
C ASN A 84 -7.76 -9.52 -3.89
N GLU A 85 -8.45 -8.61 -4.61
CA GLU A 85 -9.86 -8.34 -4.35
C GLU A 85 -10.15 -7.95 -2.90
N VAL A 86 -9.24 -7.16 -2.33
CA VAL A 86 -9.34 -6.63 -0.97
C VAL A 86 -9.87 -5.21 -1.04
N THR A 87 -10.70 -4.83 -0.09
CA THR A 87 -11.11 -3.44 0.09
C THR A 87 -10.55 -2.94 1.41
N ILE A 88 -9.70 -1.93 1.32
CA ILE A 88 -9.18 -1.22 2.50
C ILE A 88 -10.05 0.01 2.67
N GLY A 89 -10.84 0.03 3.73
CA GLY A 89 -11.84 1.08 3.95
C GLY A 89 -11.25 2.45 4.19
N HIS A 90 -12.13 3.46 4.12
CA HIS A 90 -11.72 4.86 4.30
C HIS A 90 -11.02 5.05 5.63
N ARG A 91 -9.86 5.72 5.62
CA ARG A 91 -9.09 6.08 6.81
C ARG A 91 -8.64 4.88 7.66
N ALA A 92 -8.61 3.69 7.08
CA ALA A 92 -8.03 2.53 7.76
C ALA A 92 -6.50 2.66 7.78
N VAL A 93 -5.87 2.07 8.78
CA VAL A 93 -4.42 2.07 8.92
C VAL A 93 -3.93 0.63 8.96
N LEU A 94 -3.08 0.26 8.01
CA LEU A 94 -2.42 -1.04 7.98
C LEU A 94 -0.92 -0.83 8.12
N HIS A 95 -0.31 -1.59 9.00
CA HIS A 95 1.09 -1.42 9.34
C HIS A 95 1.76 -2.78 9.52
N GLY A 96 2.64 -3.14 8.58
CA GLY A 96 3.46 -4.35 8.69
C GLY A 96 2.67 -5.61 9.01
N CYS A 97 1.83 -6.08 8.08
CA CYS A 97 1.01 -7.26 8.30
C CYS A 97 0.69 -7.94 6.96
N THR A 98 -0.01 -9.05 7.00
CA THR A 98 -0.47 -9.77 5.82
C THR A 98 -1.98 -9.86 5.82
N ILE A 99 -2.60 -9.40 4.73
CA ILE A 99 -4.04 -9.46 4.49
C ILE A 99 -4.26 -10.44 3.34
N GLY A 100 -5.09 -11.45 3.57
CA GLY A 100 -5.42 -12.44 2.55
C GLY A 100 -6.34 -11.88 1.46
N ASP A 101 -6.73 -12.75 0.53
CA ASP A 101 -7.62 -12.36 -0.57
C ASP A 101 -9.06 -12.18 -0.07
N HIS A 102 -9.83 -11.37 -0.78
CA HIS A 102 -11.27 -11.17 -0.54
C HIS A 102 -11.60 -10.67 0.88
N VAL A 103 -10.71 -9.88 1.47
CA VAL A 103 -10.90 -9.33 2.81
C VAL A 103 -11.44 -7.90 2.72
N LEU A 104 -12.34 -7.56 3.62
CA LEU A 104 -12.77 -6.18 3.82
C LEU A 104 -12.20 -5.67 5.14
N ILE A 105 -11.39 -4.63 5.04
CA ILE A 105 -10.95 -3.88 6.22
C ILE A 105 -11.92 -2.71 6.39
N GLY A 106 -12.59 -2.65 7.52
CA GLY A 106 -13.62 -1.64 7.75
C GLY A 106 -13.06 -0.23 7.83
N ASN A 107 -13.96 0.75 7.64
CA ASN A 107 -13.58 2.16 7.71
C ASN A 107 -13.03 2.48 9.09
N GLY A 108 -11.92 3.21 9.14
CA GLY A 108 -11.30 3.64 10.38
C GLY A 108 -10.58 2.56 11.18
N ALA A 109 -10.49 1.34 10.62
CA ALA A 109 -9.82 0.24 11.32
C ALA A 109 -8.32 0.49 11.47
#